data_8b887177dc9f386996ab13549067c55d
#
_entry.id   8b887177dc9f386996ab13549067c55d
#
_cell.length_a   1.000
_cell.length_b   1.000
_cell.length_c   1.000
_cell.angle_alpha   90.00
_cell.angle_beta   90.00
_cell.angle_gamma   90.00
#
_symmetry.space_group_name_H-M   'P 1'
#
loop_
_entity.id
_entity.type
_entity.pdbx_description
1 polymer ?
#
loop_
_entity_poly.entity_id
_entity_poly.type
_entity_poly.pdbx_seq_one_letter_code
_entity_poly.pdbx_strand_id
1 'polypeptide(L)'
;MQLVFSDAQYWEDFLPLTFTRPVAEMRCGILTFSERWQKILSNTEVSYFTETYFTETYLQDKFTEPEKKESLFLVTNFLPTENIIQQIKDLKQGEALVYEDELVAAKINMDGFSLHQIEKMTDIKEELVFFKKPSDLFTYNKEAIDFDFQLLTHGRTSQELSSTNGLLGDKKDLFIEEGAQVEFSTLNTKTGKIYIGRNAEVMEGCHLRGPIALCEESKFNLGAKIYGATTIGPHSKVGGEVSNIIIFGYSNKGHDGFVGNSVIGEWCNLGADTNSSNLKNNYGHVKLWSYRTKAFEDTGLQFAGLIMGDHSKTAINTQLNTGTVVGVASNIFKEGFPPNLIENFSWGGFKGDERFKLDKAYDVAEKVMARRKVPLTEQDKAIFKYIFDTY
;
A
#
# COMPACT_ATOMS: atom_id res chain seq x y z
N MET A 1 -23.93 11.03 7.91
CA MET A 1 -22.78 11.63 8.63
C MET A 1 -21.57 11.45 7.74
N GLN A 2 -20.84 12.50 7.45
CA GLN A 2 -19.63 12.45 6.62
C GLN A 2 -18.51 11.76 7.39
N LEU A 3 -17.72 10.94 6.67
CA LEU A 3 -16.50 10.34 7.20
C LEU A 3 -15.31 11.12 6.65
N VAL A 4 -14.50 11.69 7.53
CA VAL A 4 -13.31 12.46 7.15
C VAL A 4 -12.08 11.69 7.52
N PHE A 5 -11.37 11.18 6.53
CA PHE A 5 -10.08 10.53 6.74
C PHE A 5 -8.97 11.57 6.85
N SER A 6 -8.19 11.44 7.90
CA SER A 6 -7.10 12.36 8.19
C SER A 6 -5.75 11.68 8.04
N ASP A 7 -4.84 12.36 7.38
CA ASP A 7 -3.43 11.98 7.36
C ASP A 7 -2.72 12.39 8.66
N ALA A 8 -3.35 13.28 9.45
CA ALA A 8 -2.75 13.86 10.65
C ALA A 8 -1.29 14.29 10.35
N GLN A 9 -0.34 13.79 11.14
CA GLN A 9 1.08 14.07 10.95
C GLN A 9 1.83 13.04 10.11
N TYR A 10 1.13 12.00 9.62
CA TYR A 10 1.78 10.81 9.05
C TYR A 10 2.11 10.90 7.56
N TRP A 11 1.54 11.87 6.84
CA TRP A 11 1.74 11.96 5.39
C TRP A 11 3.23 11.95 5.00
N GLU A 12 4.04 12.78 5.65
CA GLU A 12 5.47 12.91 5.35
C GLU A 12 6.28 11.67 5.76
N ASP A 13 5.82 10.95 6.80
CA ASP A 13 6.49 9.74 7.28
C ASP A 13 6.40 8.57 6.31
N PHE A 14 5.37 8.55 5.46
CA PHE A 14 5.18 7.50 4.46
C PHE A 14 5.73 7.83 3.07
N LEU A 15 6.34 9.00 2.86
CA LEU A 15 6.99 9.29 1.59
C LEU A 15 8.06 8.23 1.26
N PRO A 16 8.15 7.80 -0.01
CA PRO A 16 7.54 8.34 -1.23
C PRO A 16 6.15 7.78 -1.58
N LEU A 17 5.56 6.92 -0.76
CA LEU A 17 4.30 6.22 -1.07
C LEU A 17 3.09 7.16 -1.03
N THR A 18 3.16 8.22 -0.23
CA THR A 18 2.11 9.22 -0.06
C THR A 18 2.29 10.46 -0.91
N PHE A 19 3.28 10.53 -1.80
CA PHE A 19 3.39 11.63 -2.77
C PHE A 19 2.17 11.75 -3.69
N THR A 20 1.53 10.63 -4.02
CA THR A 20 0.46 10.56 -5.02
C THR A 20 -0.91 10.24 -4.43
N ARG A 21 -0.99 10.08 -3.12
CA ARG A 21 -2.22 9.72 -2.40
C ARG A 21 -2.20 10.12 -0.93
N PRO A 22 -3.35 10.34 -0.29
CA PRO A 22 -3.47 10.40 1.16
C PRO A 22 -3.07 9.08 1.83
N VAL A 23 -2.70 9.14 3.11
CA VAL A 23 -2.38 7.95 3.93
C VAL A 23 -3.50 6.91 3.89
N ALA A 24 -4.75 7.35 3.94
CA ALA A 24 -5.91 6.47 3.89
C ALA A 24 -5.97 5.56 2.66
N GLU A 25 -5.35 5.97 1.55
CA GLU A 25 -5.36 5.22 0.28
C GLU A 25 -4.17 4.27 0.12
N MET A 26 -3.33 4.14 1.15
CA MET A 26 -2.30 3.11 1.16
C MET A 26 -2.90 1.72 1.44
N ARG A 27 -2.37 0.72 0.76
CA ARG A 27 -2.76 -0.68 0.93
C ARG A 27 -1.89 -1.40 1.94
N CYS A 28 -2.53 -2.11 2.87
CA CYS A 28 -1.91 -3.08 3.76
C CYS A 28 -2.95 -4.13 4.14
N GLY A 29 -2.64 -5.40 4.00
CA GLY A 29 -3.65 -6.46 4.01
C GLY A 29 -4.28 -6.64 2.63
N ILE A 30 -5.57 -6.97 2.56
CA ILE A 30 -6.32 -7.12 1.31
C ILE A 30 -6.83 -5.76 0.82
N LEU A 31 -7.14 -4.86 1.73
CA LEU A 31 -7.79 -3.58 1.52
C LEU A 31 -6.82 -2.41 1.66
N THR A 32 -7.21 -1.23 1.13
CA THR A 32 -6.61 0.04 1.59
C THR A 32 -7.13 0.38 3.00
N PHE A 33 -6.49 1.32 3.68
CA PHE A 33 -7.03 1.77 4.97
C PHE A 33 -8.43 2.37 4.80
N SER A 34 -8.65 3.16 3.75
CA SER A 34 -9.95 3.74 3.39
C SER A 34 -11.01 2.66 3.16
N GLU A 35 -10.73 1.68 2.28
CA GLU A 35 -11.64 0.56 1.99
C GLU A 35 -12.03 -0.21 3.25
N ARG A 36 -11.07 -0.45 4.15
CA ARG A 36 -11.31 -1.14 5.42
C ARG A 36 -12.30 -0.38 6.30
N TRP A 37 -12.05 0.90 6.54
CA TRP A 37 -12.91 1.73 7.38
C TRP A 37 -14.29 1.96 6.79
N GLN A 38 -14.40 2.13 5.47
CA GLN A 38 -15.68 2.23 4.78
C GLN A 38 -16.53 0.97 5.00
N LYS A 39 -15.92 -0.21 4.91
CA LYS A 39 -16.61 -1.49 5.19
C LYS A 39 -17.04 -1.62 6.65
N ILE A 40 -16.18 -1.29 7.60
CA ILE A 40 -16.45 -1.37 9.05
C ILE A 40 -17.59 -0.43 9.43
N LEU A 41 -17.60 0.78 8.91
CA LEU A 41 -18.58 1.82 9.25
C LEU A 41 -19.80 1.81 8.33
N SER A 42 -19.80 0.98 7.28
CA SER A 42 -20.84 0.92 6.26
C SER A 42 -21.19 2.29 5.68
N ASN A 43 -20.16 3.11 5.45
CA ASN A 43 -20.29 4.47 4.93
C ASN A 43 -19.45 4.64 3.67
N THR A 44 -20.03 5.25 2.64
CA THR A 44 -19.40 5.47 1.34
C THR A 44 -19.12 6.96 1.05
N GLU A 45 -19.68 7.87 1.86
CA GLU A 45 -19.41 9.31 1.73
C GLU A 45 -18.14 9.65 2.50
N VAL A 46 -17.03 9.76 1.77
CA VAL A 46 -15.70 9.99 2.31
C VAL A 46 -15.11 11.29 1.79
N SER A 47 -14.42 12.00 2.65
CA SER A 47 -13.58 13.15 2.29
C SER A 47 -12.26 13.08 3.06
N TYR A 48 -11.30 13.92 2.68
CA TYR A 48 -9.91 13.82 3.14
C TYR A 48 -9.46 15.13 3.77
N PHE A 49 -8.93 15.03 4.98
CA PHE A 49 -8.17 16.09 5.63
C PHE A 49 -6.69 15.74 5.48
N THR A 50 -6.08 16.22 4.40
CA THR A 50 -4.77 15.82 3.89
C THR A 50 -4.01 17.04 3.36
N GLU A 51 -2.85 16.81 2.71
CA GLU A 51 -2.08 17.85 2.05
C GLU A 51 -2.89 18.57 0.97
N THR A 52 -2.80 19.89 0.95
CA THR A 52 -3.67 20.76 0.14
C THR A 52 -3.54 20.52 -1.35
N TYR A 53 -2.35 20.12 -1.83
CA TYR A 53 -2.14 19.87 -3.25
C TYR A 53 -2.97 18.69 -3.80
N PHE A 54 -3.54 17.85 -2.93
CA PHE A 54 -4.50 16.83 -3.34
C PHE A 54 -5.89 17.38 -3.61
N THR A 55 -6.27 18.44 -2.91
CA THR A 55 -7.66 18.93 -2.85
C THR A 55 -7.84 20.31 -3.47
N GLU A 56 -6.82 21.15 -3.55
CA GLU A 56 -6.88 22.52 -4.10
C GLU A 56 -7.03 22.62 -5.61
N THR A 57 -6.90 21.52 -6.33
CA THR A 57 -7.13 21.55 -7.78
C THR A 57 -8.62 21.69 -8.07
N TYR A 58 -8.98 22.54 -9.04
CA TYR A 58 -10.36 22.75 -9.53
C TYR A 58 -11.07 21.47 -10.02
N LEU A 59 -10.41 20.32 -9.87
CA LEU A 59 -10.76 19.02 -10.43
C LEU A 59 -10.69 17.96 -9.32
N GLN A 60 -11.57 18.06 -8.33
CA GLN A 60 -11.67 17.16 -7.18
C GLN A 60 -12.25 15.78 -7.58
N ASP A 61 -11.62 15.07 -8.51
CA ASP A 61 -12.15 13.81 -9.02
C ASP A 61 -11.87 12.62 -8.10
N LYS A 62 -10.73 12.64 -7.37
CA LYS A 62 -10.30 11.52 -6.51
C LYS A 62 -10.39 11.83 -5.02
N PHE A 63 -9.91 13.00 -4.61
CA PHE A 63 -9.81 13.37 -3.19
C PHE A 63 -10.57 14.67 -2.97
N THR A 64 -11.64 14.62 -2.18
CA THR A 64 -12.50 15.76 -1.89
C THR A 64 -12.23 16.32 -0.51
N GLU A 65 -12.24 17.64 -0.38
CA GLU A 65 -12.20 18.31 0.92
C GLU A 65 -13.45 18.02 1.76
N PRO A 66 -13.32 18.04 3.11
CA PRO A 66 -14.48 17.92 3.99
C PRO A 66 -15.47 19.07 3.80
N GLU A 67 -16.74 18.72 3.68
CA GLU A 67 -17.80 19.71 3.79
C GLU A 67 -17.89 20.28 5.21
N LYS A 68 -18.34 21.53 5.33
CA LYS A 68 -18.54 22.23 6.60
C LYS A 68 -19.78 21.72 7.32
N LYS A 69 -19.72 20.50 7.86
CA LYS A 69 -20.82 19.84 8.58
C LYS A 69 -20.29 18.93 9.69
N GLU A 70 -21.20 18.42 10.53
CA GLU A 70 -20.87 17.40 11.52
C GLU A 70 -20.32 16.15 10.84
N SER A 71 -19.16 15.71 11.30
CA SER A 71 -18.38 14.66 10.68
C SER A 71 -17.71 13.76 11.71
N LEU A 72 -17.48 12.52 11.34
CA LEU A 72 -16.55 11.62 12.03
C LEU A 72 -15.15 11.79 11.40
N PHE A 73 -14.29 12.48 12.13
CA PHE A 73 -12.87 12.60 11.81
C PHE A 73 -12.14 11.34 12.27
N LEU A 74 -11.32 10.74 11.41
CA LEU A 74 -10.68 9.45 11.67
C LEU A 74 -9.28 9.37 11.07
N VAL A 75 -8.29 9.10 11.89
CA VAL A 75 -6.97 8.63 11.47
C VAL A 75 -7.11 7.15 11.07
N THR A 76 -6.58 6.75 9.92
CA THR A 76 -6.92 5.45 9.33
C THR A 76 -5.83 4.39 9.40
N ASN A 77 -4.60 4.80 9.69
CA ASN A 77 -3.39 3.97 9.62
C ASN A 77 -3.17 3.12 10.89
N PHE A 78 -4.21 2.40 11.32
CA PHE A 78 -4.11 1.38 12.35
C PHE A 78 -5.10 0.23 12.11
N LEU A 79 -4.86 -0.93 12.72
CA LEU A 79 -5.80 -2.02 12.73
C LEU A 79 -6.71 -1.91 13.96
N PRO A 80 -8.03 -1.73 13.77
CA PRO A 80 -8.94 -1.58 14.88
C PRO A 80 -9.27 -2.94 15.50
N THR A 81 -9.55 -2.93 16.81
CA THR A 81 -10.22 -4.05 17.50
C THR A 81 -11.74 -3.84 17.46
N GLU A 82 -12.52 -4.88 17.77
CA GLU A 82 -13.98 -4.76 17.89
C GLU A 82 -14.38 -3.70 18.92
N ASN A 83 -13.64 -3.62 20.04
CA ASN A 83 -13.89 -2.63 21.08
C ASN A 83 -13.68 -1.19 20.59
N ILE A 84 -12.60 -0.94 19.83
CA ILE A 84 -12.33 0.39 19.26
C ILE A 84 -13.37 0.76 18.20
N ILE A 85 -13.76 -0.19 17.36
CA ILE A 85 -14.85 0.02 16.39
C ILE A 85 -16.12 0.46 17.10
N GLN A 86 -16.46 -0.20 18.21
CA GLN A 86 -17.66 0.14 18.98
C GLN A 86 -17.52 1.54 19.62
N GLN A 87 -16.38 1.85 20.23
CA GLN A 87 -16.12 3.16 20.82
C GLN A 87 -16.22 4.30 19.78
N ILE A 88 -15.67 4.08 18.55
CA ILE A 88 -15.77 5.05 17.45
C ILE A 88 -17.24 5.26 17.03
N LYS A 89 -18.03 4.18 16.93
CA LYS A 89 -19.46 4.27 16.59
C LYS A 89 -20.29 5.00 17.63
N ASP A 90 -19.91 4.92 18.90
CA ASP A 90 -20.61 5.48 20.03
C ASP A 90 -20.22 6.96 20.33
N LEU A 91 -19.20 7.51 19.65
CA LEU A 91 -18.78 8.90 19.81
C LEU A 91 -19.94 9.87 19.61
N LYS A 92 -20.06 10.81 20.53
CA LYS A 92 -20.99 11.94 20.46
C LYS A 92 -20.26 13.20 19.99
N GLN A 93 -21.04 14.19 19.56
CA GLN A 93 -20.48 15.49 19.18
C GLN A 93 -19.61 16.06 20.31
N GLY A 94 -18.40 16.51 19.98
CA GLY A 94 -17.41 17.00 20.93
C GLY A 94 -16.62 15.90 21.67
N GLU A 95 -16.84 14.63 21.39
CA GLU A 95 -16.05 13.53 21.96
C GLU A 95 -14.95 13.06 21.02
N ALA A 96 -13.83 12.63 21.59
CA ALA A 96 -12.68 12.11 20.87
C ALA A 96 -12.05 10.88 21.56
N LEU A 97 -11.39 10.05 20.75
CA LEU A 97 -10.50 8.96 21.17
C LEU A 97 -9.06 9.34 20.89
N VAL A 98 -8.20 9.05 21.84
CA VAL A 98 -6.76 9.38 21.81
C VAL A 98 -5.96 8.11 22.10
N TYR A 99 -4.85 7.90 21.39
CA TYR A 99 -3.89 6.83 21.62
C TYR A 99 -2.47 7.39 21.64
N GLU A 100 -1.72 7.16 22.74
CA GLU A 100 -0.37 7.72 22.92
C GLU A 100 -0.31 9.25 22.69
N ASP A 101 -1.26 9.97 23.26
CA ASP A 101 -1.44 11.43 23.12
C ASP A 101 -1.79 11.92 21.69
N GLU A 102 -2.06 11.03 20.76
CA GLU A 102 -2.46 11.36 19.39
C GLU A 102 -3.96 11.17 19.17
N LEU A 103 -4.58 12.12 18.46
CA LEU A 103 -6.00 12.04 18.10
C LEU A 103 -6.21 10.91 17.09
N VAL A 104 -7.05 9.94 17.43
CA VAL A 104 -7.38 8.77 16.58
C VAL A 104 -8.74 8.97 15.89
N ALA A 105 -9.74 9.40 16.65
CA ALA A 105 -11.07 9.67 16.11
C ALA A 105 -11.75 10.79 16.90
N ALA A 106 -12.57 11.60 16.24
CA ALA A 106 -13.38 12.63 16.89
C ALA A 106 -14.68 12.87 16.12
N LYS A 107 -15.74 13.14 16.84
CA LYS A 107 -16.99 13.61 16.24
C LYS A 107 -17.10 15.11 16.42
N ILE A 108 -16.84 15.84 15.34
CA ILE A 108 -16.67 17.31 15.32
C ILE A 108 -17.34 17.95 14.12
N ASN A 109 -17.48 19.28 14.14
CA ASN A 109 -17.93 20.03 12.96
C ASN A 109 -16.70 20.50 12.17
N MET A 110 -16.67 20.21 10.87
CA MET A 110 -15.58 20.64 9.99
C MET A 110 -15.67 22.13 9.61
N ASP A 111 -16.78 22.83 9.92
CA ASP A 111 -16.82 24.28 9.82
C ASP A 111 -16.00 24.93 10.94
N GLY A 112 -14.89 25.56 10.56
CA GLY A 112 -13.94 26.11 11.53
C GLY A 112 -13.24 25.03 12.35
N PHE A 113 -12.79 23.95 11.69
CA PHE A 113 -12.07 22.84 12.34
C PHE A 113 -11.06 23.36 13.38
N SER A 114 -11.25 22.94 14.62
CA SER A 114 -10.36 23.27 15.73
C SER A 114 -10.46 22.20 16.81
N LEU A 115 -9.34 21.84 17.40
CA LEU A 115 -9.29 20.93 18.56
C LEU A 115 -10.05 21.48 19.78
N HIS A 116 -10.32 22.79 19.82
CA HIS A 116 -11.16 23.40 20.86
C HIS A 116 -12.63 22.95 20.85
N GLN A 117 -13.08 22.29 19.78
CA GLN A 117 -14.41 21.67 19.72
C GLN A 117 -14.50 20.36 20.52
N ILE A 118 -13.35 19.81 20.95
CA ILE A 118 -13.30 18.58 21.72
C ILE A 118 -13.52 18.91 23.19
N GLU A 119 -14.65 18.50 23.72
CA GLU A 119 -15.06 18.69 25.10
C GLU A 119 -14.62 17.54 26.01
N LYS A 120 -14.49 16.33 25.42
CA LYS A 120 -14.12 15.12 26.15
C LYS A 120 -13.21 14.24 25.31
N MET A 121 -12.07 13.88 25.90
CA MET A 121 -11.12 12.92 25.33
C MET A 121 -11.14 11.62 26.16
N THR A 122 -11.08 10.51 25.47
CA THR A 122 -10.99 9.17 26.07
C THR A 122 -9.75 8.45 25.54
N ASP A 123 -8.87 8.06 26.45
CA ASP A 123 -7.66 7.30 26.08
C ASP A 123 -8.01 5.86 25.71
N ILE A 124 -7.49 5.41 24.58
CA ILE A 124 -7.47 4.01 24.20
C ILE A 124 -6.41 3.32 25.06
N LYS A 125 -6.83 2.30 25.84
CA LYS A 125 -5.95 1.59 26.79
C LYS A 125 -5.40 0.27 26.22
N GLU A 126 -5.98 -0.24 25.16
CA GLU A 126 -5.49 -1.44 24.48
C GLU A 126 -4.39 -1.11 23.49
N GLU A 127 -3.48 -2.07 23.27
CA GLU A 127 -2.41 -1.93 22.28
C GLU A 127 -3.00 -1.99 20.87
N LEU A 128 -2.64 -1.02 20.04
CA LEU A 128 -3.02 -0.93 18.64
C LEU A 128 -1.83 -1.24 17.74
N VAL A 129 -2.09 -1.99 16.67
CA VAL A 129 -1.15 -2.07 15.55
C VAL A 129 -1.27 -0.78 14.75
N PHE A 130 -0.36 0.14 14.98
CA PHE A 130 -0.33 1.45 14.35
C PHE A 130 0.80 1.50 13.30
N PHE A 131 0.48 1.96 12.11
CA PHE A 131 1.45 2.10 11.02
C PHE A 131 1.98 3.53 11.02
N LYS A 132 3.26 3.70 11.31
CA LYS A 132 3.91 5.02 11.47
C LYS A 132 4.96 5.31 10.39
N LYS A 133 5.41 4.30 9.64
CA LYS A 133 6.46 4.40 8.60
C LYS A 133 6.31 3.32 7.53
N PRO A 134 6.93 3.45 6.35
CA PRO A 134 6.79 2.50 5.24
C PRO A 134 7.11 1.05 5.59
N SER A 135 8.08 0.82 6.46
CA SER A 135 8.44 -0.55 6.90
C SER A 135 7.35 -1.25 7.71
N ASP A 136 6.48 -0.49 8.39
CA ASP A 136 5.41 -1.07 9.19
C ASP A 136 4.38 -1.77 8.29
N LEU A 137 4.22 -1.30 7.05
CA LEU A 137 3.30 -1.90 6.10
C LEU A 137 3.63 -3.39 5.88
N PHE A 138 4.86 -3.75 5.51
CA PHE A 138 5.22 -5.14 5.32
C PHE A 138 5.46 -5.89 6.65
N THR A 139 5.75 -5.19 7.74
CA THR A 139 5.94 -5.80 9.07
C THR A 139 4.62 -6.32 9.62
N TYR A 140 3.56 -5.55 9.53
CA TYR A 140 2.23 -5.89 10.04
C TYR A 140 1.25 -6.37 8.97
N ASN A 141 1.75 -6.71 7.78
CA ASN A 141 0.89 -7.16 6.68
C ASN A 141 0.16 -8.47 6.99
N LYS A 142 0.76 -9.33 7.83
CA LYS A 142 0.12 -10.57 8.26
C LYS A 142 -1.16 -10.28 9.05
N GLU A 143 -1.04 -9.42 10.06
CA GLU A 143 -2.16 -9.01 10.91
C GLU A 143 -3.25 -8.34 10.09
N ALA A 144 -2.84 -7.50 9.13
CA ALA A 144 -3.76 -6.83 8.21
C ALA A 144 -4.48 -7.83 7.29
N ILE A 145 -3.78 -8.82 6.73
CA ILE A 145 -4.40 -9.88 5.91
C ILE A 145 -5.37 -10.71 6.75
N ASP A 146 -4.99 -11.08 7.96
CA ASP A 146 -5.83 -11.88 8.86
C ASP A 146 -7.12 -11.14 9.25
N PHE A 147 -7.02 -9.84 9.54
CA PHE A 147 -8.16 -8.97 9.83
C PHE A 147 -9.08 -8.83 8.62
N ASP A 148 -8.53 -8.45 7.47
CA ASP A 148 -9.31 -8.23 6.25
C ASP A 148 -9.95 -9.52 5.73
N PHE A 149 -9.27 -10.64 5.87
CA PHE A 149 -9.82 -11.95 5.50
C PHE A 149 -11.10 -12.22 6.29
N GLN A 150 -11.10 -12.01 7.60
CA GLN A 150 -12.29 -12.17 8.43
C GLN A 150 -13.40 -11.20 8.02
N LEU A 151 -13.06 -9.91 7.85
CA LEU A 151 -13.99 -8.87 7.46
C LEU A 151 -14.67 -9.15 6.11
N LEU A 152 -13.92 -9.69 5.14
CA LEU A 152 -14.40 -9.91 3.77
C LEU A 152 -15.11 -11.26 3.58
N THR A 153 -14.77 -12.29 4.37
CA THR A 153 -15.23 -13.66 4.11
C THR A 153 -16.33 -14.12 5.08
N HIS A 154 -16.56 -13.37 6.17
CA HIS A 154 -17.57 -13.73 7.16
C HIS A 154 -18.95 -13.93 6.51
N GLY A 155 -19.53 -15.11 6.72
CA GLY A 155 -20.85 -15.47 6.18
C GLY A 155 -20.89 -15.72 4.67
N ARG A 156 -19.73 -15.78 3.99
CA ARG A 156 -19.62 -15.99 2.54
C ARG A 156 -19.06 -17.38 2.22
N THR A 157 -19.35 -17.84 1.01
CA THR A 157 -18.85 -19.13 0.50
C THR A 157 -17.76 -18.89 -0.52
N SER A 158 -16.62 -19.57 -0.34
CA SER A 158 -15.52 -19.59 -1.29
C SER A 158 -15.86 -20.41 -2.53
N GLN A 159 -15.36 -19.98 -3.70
CA GLN A 159 -15.31 -20.87 -4.87
C GLN A 159 -14.46 -22.11 -4.53
N GLU A 160 -14.82 -23.26 -5.11
CA GLU A 160 -14.09 -24.51 -4.92
C GLU A 160 -12.71 -24.44 -5.58
N LEU A 161 -11.70 -24.95 -4.87
CA LEU A 161 -10.35 -25.12 -5.45
C LEU A 161 -10.38 -26.28 -6.45
N SER A 162 -9.89 -26.08 -7.67
CA SER A 162 -9.74 -27.12 -8.69
C SER A 162 -8.89 -28.29 -8.18
N SER A 163 -9.28 -29.51 -8.56
CA SER A 163 -8.59 -30.76 -8.18
C SER A 163 -7.18 -30.91 -8.78
N THR A 164 -6.78 -30.05 -9.69
CA THR A 164 -5.43 -30.00 -10.24
C THR A 164 -4.40 -29.46 -9.22
N ASN A 165 -4.87 -28.84 -8.12
CA ASN A 165 -4.03 -28.16 -7.14
C ASN A 165 -3.76 -29.02 -5.90
N GLY A 166 -2.61 -28.80 -5.28
CA GLY A 166 -2.29 -29.34 -3.96
C GLY A 166 -2.56 -28.35 -2.85
N LEU A 167 -3.40 -28.70 -1.85
CA LEU A 167 -3.62 -27.91 -0.65
C LEU A 167 -2.98 -28.57 0.57
N LEU A 168 -2.11 -27.81 1.26
CA LEU A 168 -1.52 -28.20 2.54
C LEU A 168 -2.03 -27.26 3.64
N GLY A 169 -2.87 -27.75 4.53
CA GLY A 169 -3.49 -26.98 5.61
C GLY A 169 -5.01 -27.07 5.58
N ASP A 170 -5.67 -26.12 6.22
CA ASP A 170 -7.12 -26.14 6.35
C ASP A 170 -7.78 -25.35 5.20
N LYS A 171 -8.84 -25.93 4.61
CA LYS A 171 -9.62 -25.30 3.54
C LYS A 171 -10.30 -24.00 3.98
N LYS A 172 -10.65 -23.86 5.27
CA LYS A 172 -11.27 -22.64 5.83
C LYS A 172 -10.34 -21.42 5.80
N ASP A 173 -9.01 -21.65 5.71
CA ASP A 173 -7.99 -20.59 5.63
C ASP A 173 -7.63 -20.24 4.17
N LEU A 174 -8.39 -20.79 3.20
CA LEU A 174 -8.33 -20.44 1.78
C LEU A 174 -9.68 -19.88 1.36
N PHE A 175 -9.69 -18.67 0.79
CA PHE A 175 -10.88 -18.09 0.19
C PHE A 175 -10.58 -17.70 -1.27
N ILE A 176 -11.38 -18.20 -2.17
CA ILE A 176 -11.30 -17.95 -3.61
C ILE A 176 -12.58 -17.24 -4.03
N GLU A 177 -12.45 -16.03 -4.55
CA GLU A 177 -13.56 -15.25 -5.08
C GLU A 177 -14.04 -15.79 -6.43
N GLU A 178 -15.26 -15.42 -6.79
CA GLU A 178 -15.87 -15.80 -8.08
C GLU A 178 -15.02 -15.37 -9.27
N GLY A 179 -14.89 -16.26 -10.25
CA GLY A 179 -14.14 -16.04 -11.50
C GLY A 179 -12.63 -16.17 -11.38
N ALA A 180 -12.09 -16.39 -10.19
CA ALA A 180 -10.68 -16.65 -10.02
C ALA A 180 -10.28 -18.01 -10.60
N GLN A 181 -9.09 -18.08 -11.21
CA GLN A 181 -8.54 -19.29 -11.83
C GLN A 181 -7.28 -19.71 -11.08
N VAL A 182 -7.26 -20.94 -10.59
CA VAL A 182 -6.12 -21.52 -9.87
C VAL A 182 -5.91 -22.94 -10.35
N GLU A 183 -4.82 -23.17 -11.10
CA GLU A 183 -4.59 -24.46 -11.72
C GLU A 183 -3.14 -24.93 -11.55
N PHE A 184 -2.97 -26.26 -11.35
CA PHE A 184 -1.68 -26.94 -11.25
C PHE A 184 -0.66 -26.28 -10.31
N SER A 185 -1.13 -25.78 -9.15
CA SER A 185 -0.33 -25.05 -8.19
C SER A 185 -0.37 -25.69 -6.79
N THR A 186 0.54 -25.29 -5.91
CA THR A 186 0.54 -25.75 -4.52
C THR A 186 0.27 -24.60 -3.57
N LEU A 187 -0.70 -24.77 -2.68
CA LEU A 187 -1.12 -23.78 -1.70
C LEU A 187 -0.90 -24.33 -0.28
N ASN A 188 -0.24 -23.57 0.57
CA ASN A 188 0.01 -23.93 1.96
C ASN A 188 -0.58 -22.88 2.90
N THR A 189 -1.69 -23.23 3.57
CA THR A 189 -2.39 -22.36 4.53
C THR A 189 -1.95 -22.58 5.98
N LYS A 190 -1.01 -23.53 6.26
CA LYS A 190 -0.53 -23.78 7.63
C LYS A 190 0.19 -22.58 8.27
N THR A 191 0.74 -21.70 7.46
CA THR A 191 1.50 -20.53 7.92
C THR A 191 0.68 -19.23 7.92
N GLY A 192 -0.51 -19.26 7.33
CA GLY A 192 -1.41 -18.10 7.26
C GLY A 192 -2.46 -18.26 6.17
N LYS A 193 -3.43 -17.39 6.20
CA LYS A 193 -4.58 -17.40 5.28
C LYS A 193 -4.17 -17.04 3.85
N ILE A 194 -4.88 -17.58 2.87
CA ILE A 194 -4.71 -17.26 1.45
C ILE A 194 -6.05 -16.74 0.91
N TYR A 195 -6.03 -15.51 0.41
CA TYR A 195 -7.15 -14.88 -0.27
C TYR A 195 -6.83 -14.69 -1.75
N ILE A 196 -7.68 -15.22 -2.62
CA ILE A 196 -7.59 -15.07 -4.08
C ILE A 196 -8.80 -14.24 -4.53
N GLY A 197 -8.55 -13.03 -5.00
CA GLY A 197 -9.55 -12.05 -5.38
C GLY A 197 -10.32 -12.38 -6.66
N ARG A 198 -11.38 -11.63 -6.92
CA ARG A 198 -12.24 -11.82 -8.10
C ARG A 198 -11.43 -11.76 -9.40
N ASN A 199 -11.69 -12.70 -10.30
CA ASN A 199 -11.02 -12.80 -11.59
C ASN A 199 -9.47 -12.83 -11.51
N ALA A 200 -8.90 -13.09 -10.33
CA ALA A 200 -7.47 -13.26 -10.19
C ALA A 200 -7.01 -14.59 -10.78
N GLU A 201 -5.77 -14.67 -11.22
CA GLU A 201 -5.22 -15.87 -11.85
C GLU A 201 -3.93 -16.33 -11.17
N VAL A 202 -3.89 -17.59 -10.79
CA VAL A 202 -2.67 -18.28 -10.34
C VAL A 202 -2.32 -19.30 -11.43
N MET A 203 -1.31 -18.97 -12.23
CA MET A 203 -0.87 -19.82 -13.32
C MET A 203 -0.15 -21.06 -12.80
N GLU A 204 0.05 -22.01 -13.69
CA GLU A 204 0.60 -23.32 -13.39
C GLU A 204 2.00 -23.27 -12.76
N GLY A 205 2.26 -24.22 -11.88
CA GLY A 205 3.56 -24.37 -11.21
C GLY A 205 3.85 -23.36 -10.11
N CYS A 206 2.87 -22.54 -9.69
CA CYS A 206 3.06 -21.61 -8.59
C CYS A 206 3.13 -22.33 -7.25
N HIS A 207 3.97 -21.81 -6.34
CA HIS A 207 4.09 -22.27 -4.96
C HIS A 207 3.72 -21.14 -4.02
N LEU A 208 2.56 -21.27 -3.37
CA LEU A 208 1.99 -20.25 -2.48
C LEU A 208 2.07 -20.72 -1.02
N ARG A 209 2.71 -19.92 -0.16
CA ARG A 209 2.78 -20.19 1.28
C ARG A 209 2.29 -18.95 2.05
N GLY A 210 1.08 -19.04 2.60
CA GLY A 210 0.42 -17.93 3.29
C GLY A 210 1.18 -17.35 4.49
N PRO A 211 0.79 -16.15 4.95
CA PRO A 211 -0.39 -15.42 4.51
C PRO A 211 -0.19 -14.71 3.16
N ILE A 212 -1.20 -14.76 2.29
CA ILE A 212 -1.16 -14.16 0.94
C ILE A 212 -2.51 -13.52 0.61
N ALA A 213 -2.47 -12.33 0.04
CA ALA A 213 -3.58 -11.68 -0.61
C ALA A 213 -3.25 -11.41 -2.08
N LEU A 214 -3.89 -12.11 -3.00
CA LEU A 214 -3.90 -11.82 -4.42
C LEU A 214 -5.21 -11.10 -4.72
N CYS A 215 -5.18 -9.78 -4.92
CA CYS A 215 -6.39 -8.97 -5.11
C CYS A 215 -7.02 -9.17 -6.50
N GLU A 216 -8.14 -8.50 -6.76
CA GLU A 216 -8.90 -8.67 -7.99
C GLU A 216 -8.08 -8.39 -9.25
N GLU A 217 -8.36 -9.13 -10.34
CA GLU A 217 -7.72 -8.97 -11.65
C GLU A 217 -6.19 -9.08 -11.63
N SER A 218 -5.59 -9.52 -10.51
CA SER A 218 -4.15 -9.69 -10.37
C SER A 218 -3.70 -11.11 -10.71
N LYS A 219 -2.39 -11.30 -10.95
CA LYS A 219 -1.88 -12.57 -11.44
C LYS A 219 -0.58 -12.98 -10.77
N PHE A 220 -0.47 -14.27 -10.46
CA PHE A 220 0.82 -14.94 -10.32
C PHE A 220 1.18 -15.64 -11.62
N ASN A 221 2.31 -15.25 -12.20
CA ASN A 221 2.81 -15.84 -13.46
C ASN A 221 3.41 -17.24 -13.21
N LEU A 222 3.55 -18.01 -14.29
CA LEU A 222 4.08 -19.37 -14.29
C LEU A 222 5.27 -19.58 -13.34
N GLY A 223 5.17 -20.57 -12.46
CA GLY A 223 6.27 -20.98 -11.58
C GLY A 223 6.64 -20.01 -10.47
N ALA A 224 5.79 -19.02 -10.16
CA ALA A 224 6.06 -18.04 -9.10
C ALA A 224 6.18 -18.69 -7.71
N LYS A 225 7.13 -18.21 -6.90
CA LYS A 225 7.36 -18.61 -5.52
C LYS A 225 6.97 -17.45 -4.60
N ILE A 226 5.86 -17.62 -3.90
CA ILE A 226 5.24 -16.55 -3.10
C ILE A 226 5.13 -17.01 -1.66
N TYR A 227 5.75 -16.29 -0.73
CA TYR A 227 5.69 -16.62 0.69
C TYR A 227 5.85 -15.39 1.58
N GLY A 228 5.75 -15.59 2.91
CA GLY A 228 5.65 -14.48 3.84
C GLY A 228 4.34 -13.71 3.68
N ALA A 229 4.15 -12.67 4.45
CA ALA A 229 2.94 -11.84 4.39
C ALA A 229 2.93 -10.98 3.11
N THR A 230 2.40 -11.53 2.02
CA THR A 230 2.48 -10.93 0.70
C THR A 230 1.11 -10.48 0.20
N THR A 231 1.01 -9.19 -0.17
CA THR A 231 -0.18 -8.59 -0.80
C THR A 231 0.16 -8.12 -2.21
N ILE A 232 -0.61 -8.63 -3.17
CA ILE A 232 -0.56 -8.17 -4.56
C ILE A 232 -1.88 -7.45 -4.86
N GLY A 233 -1.81 -6.13 -4.90
CA GLY A 233 -2.95 -5.27 -5.12
C GLY A 233 -3.56 -5.41 -6.53
N PRO A 234 -4.73 -4.81 -6.76
CA PRO A 234 -5.52 -5.03 -7.97
C PRO A 234 -4.74 -4.81 -9.26
N HIS A 235 -5.08 -5.60 -10.30
CA HIS A 235 -4.53 -5.50 -11.66
C HIS A 235 -3.01 -5.67 -11.78
N SER A 236 -2.33 -6.13 -10.74
CA SER A 236 -0.88 -6.34 -10.72
C SER A 236 -0.48 -7.73 -11.21
N LYS A 237 0.77 -7.87 -11.65
CA LYS A 237 1.32 -9.15 -12.08
C LYS A 237 2.65 -9.41 -11.39
N VAL A 238 2.79 -10.62 -10.84
CA VAL A 238 4.01 -11.04 -10.14
C VAL A 238 4.48 -12.39 -10.64
N GLY A 239 5.79 -12.52 -10.88
CA GLY A 239 6.50 -13.73 -11.21
C GLY A 239 7.85 -13.79 -10.48
N GLY A 240 8.56 -14.92 -10.61
CA GLY A 240 9.81 -15.15 -9.91
C GLY A 240 9.61 -15.42 -8.43
N GLU A 241 10.46 -14.84 -7.59
CA GLU A 241 10.42 -15.07 -6.14
C GLU A 241 10.13 -13.78 -5.37
N VAL A 242 9.09 -13.80 -4.54
CA VAL A 242 8.76 -12.68 -3.66
C VAL A 242 8.41 -13.16 -2.25
N SER A 243 8.83 -12.39 -1.27
CA SER A 243 8.59 -12.70 0.15
C SER A 243 8.30 -11.45 0.95
N ASN A 244 7.16 -11.44 1.65
CA ASN A 244 6.81 -10.36 2.56
C ASN A 244 6.78 -8.99 1.87
N ILE A 245 6.04 -8.88 0.76
CA ILE A 245 5.92 -7.64 -0.03
C ILE A 245 4.49 -7.14 -0.10
N ILE A 246 4.35 -5.85 -0.34
CA ILE A 246 3.08 -5.23 -0.71
C ILE A 246 3.27 -4.51 -2.04
N ILE A 247 2.39 -4.79 -2.99
CA ILE A 247 2.22 -4.02 -4.22
C ILE A 247 0.85 -3.36 -4.14
N PHE A 248 0.77 -2.04 -4.28
CA PHE A 248 -0.49 -1.32 -4.10
C PHE A 248 -1.52 -1.62 -5.18
N GLY A 249 -1.09 -1.65 -6.43
CA GLY A 249 -1.95 -1.98 -7.57
C GLY A 249 -1.29 -1.65 -8.91
N TYR A 250 -1.86 -2.15 -10.00
CA TYR A 250 -1.51 -1.81 -11.39
C TYR A 250 -0.02 -1.96 -11.76
N SER A 251 0.76 -2.65 -10.94
CA SER A 251 2.21 -2.77 -11.04
C SER A 251 2.63 -4.16 -11.48
N ASN A 252 3.80 -4.25 -12.11
CA ASN A 252 4.31 -5.50 -12.65
C ASN A 252 5.71 -5.80 -12.13
N LYS A 253 5.88 -6.95 -11.48
CA LYS A 253 7.11 -7.68 -11.27
C LYS A 253 6.95 -9.06 -11.93
N GLY A 254 6.69 -9.05 -13.26
CA GLY A 254 6.16 -10.20 -13.98
C GLY A 254 7.15 -11.32 -14.30
N HIS A 255 8.45 -11.14 -14.10
CA HIS A 255 9.53 -12.06 -14.48
C HIS A 255 10.30 -12.56 -13.26
N ASP A 256 11.34 -13.38 -13.46
CA ASP A 256 12.25 -13.83 -12.42
C ASP A 256 12.99 -12.67 -11.73
N GLY A 257 13.73 -12.96 -10.69
CA GLY A 257 14.35 -12.04 -9.75
C GLY A 257 13.67 -12.07 -8.39
N PHE A 258 14.44 -11.76 -7.34
CA PHE A 258 13.97 -11.76 -5.94
C PHE A 258 13.61 -10.34 -5.46
N VAL A 259 12.47 -10.22 -4.79
CA VAL A 259 12.08 -9.01 -4.04
C VAL A 259 11.52 -9.43 -2.69
N GLY A 260 12.09 -8.91 -1.60
CA GLY A 260 11.66 -9.24 -0.23
C GLY A 260 11.53 -8.02 0.67
N ASN A 261 10.65 -8.07 1.68
CA ASN A 261 10.43 -7.04 2.69
C ASN A 261 10.29 -5.62 2.07
N SER A 262 9.36 -5.48 1.13
CA SER A 262 9.29 -4.32 0.24
C SER A 262 7.87 -3.78 0.10
N VAL A 263 7.76 -2.49 -0.22
CA VAL A 263 6.50 -1.85 -0.62
C VAL A 263 6.69 -1.20 -1.98
N ILE A 264 5.83 -1.52 -2.92
CA ILE A 264 5.85 -1.00 -4.29
C ILE A 264 4.53 -0.29 -4.55
N GLY A 265 4.60 0.95 -4.96
CA GLY A 265 3.46 1.79 -5.31
C GLY A 265 2.67 1.29 -6.53
N GLU A 266 1.84 2.15 -7.08
CA GLU A 266 1.05 1.87 -8.28
C GLU A 266 1.80 2.22 -9.57
N TRP A 267 1.40 1.56 -10.66
CA TRP A 267 1.91 1.82 -12.01
C TRP A 267 3.41 1.60 -12.17
N CYS A 268 4.03 0.88 -11.23
CA CYS A 268 5.43 0.50 -11.28
C CYS A 268 5.68 -0.67 -12.23
N ASN A 269 6.88 -0.72 -12.78
CA ASN A 269 7.29 -1.86 -13.60
C ASN A 269 8.74 -2.26 -13.32
N LEU A 270 8.93 -3.43 -12.76
CA LEU A 270 10.24 -4.02 -12.56
C LEU A 270 10.60 -4.86 -13.77
N GLY A 271 11.69 -4.50 -14.44
CA GLY A 271 12.23 -5.25 -15.57
C GLY A 271 12.60 -6.69 -15.19
N ALA A 272 12.74 -7.56 -16.19
CA ALA A 272 13.11 -8.94 -15.96
C ALA A 272 14.41 -9.04 -15.17
N ASP A 273 14.47 -10.01 -14.26
CA ASP A 273 15.59 -10.23 -13.37
C ASP A 273 15.99 -9.01 -12.51
N THR A 274 15.02 -8.17 -12.17
CA THR A 274 15.22 -7.14 -11.13
C THR A 274 15.28 -7.83 -9.78
N ASN A 275 16.37 -7.61 -9.05
CA ASN A 275 16.59 -8.14 -7.71
C ASN A 275 16.71 -7.02 -6.68
N SER A 276 16.10 -7.19 -5.52
CA SER A 276 16.25 -6.29 -4.36
C SER A 276 16.76 -7.06 -3.16
N SER A 277 17.94 -6.71 -2.68
CA SER A 277 18.43 -7.25 -1.40
C SER A 277 17.57 -6.75 -0.25
N ASN A 278 17.29 -7.60 0.73
CA ASN A 278 16.56 -7.25 1.95
C ASN A 278 17.34 -7.50 3.24
N LEU A 279 18.54 -8.06 3.15
CA LEU A 279 19.38 -8.41 4.29
C LEU A 279 20.82 -7.94 4.05
N LYS A 280 21.41 -7.28 5.03
CA LYS A 280 22.81 -6.89 4.97
C LYS A 280 23.74 -8.07 5.25
N ASN A 281 24.92 -8.11 4.62
CA ASN A 281 25.91 -9.16 4.83
C ASN A 281 26.41 -9.27 6.29
N ASN A 282 26.35 -8.18 7.04
CA ASN A 282 26.76 -8.14 8.46
C ASN A 282 25.58 -8.37 9.42
N TYR A 283 24.39 -8.71 8.90
CA TYR A 283 23.18 -8.96 9.69
C TYR A 283 22.73 -7.78 10.59
N GLY A 284 23.26 -6.58 10.35
CA GLY A 284 22.86 -5.37 11.07
C GLY A 284 21.51 -4.82 10.62
N HIS A 285 20.94 -3.91 11.41
CA HIS A 285 19.69 -3.25 11.06
C HIS A 285 19.81 -2.47 9.74
N VAL A 286 18.71 -2.45 9.00
CA VAL A 286 18.60 -1.72 7.74
C VAL A 286 18.21 -0.28 8.05
N LYS A 287 18.76 0.65 7.28
CA LYS A 287 18.34 2.05 7.30
C LYS A 287 17.54 2.37 6.04
N LEU A 288 16.44 3.12 6.20
CA LEU A 288 15.64 3.68 5.12
C LEU A 288 15.77 5.19 5.12
N TRP A 289 15.67 5.80 3.93
CA TRP A 289 15.60 7.26 3.83
C TRP A 289 14.27 7.77 4.37
N SER A 290 14.35 8.76 5.25
CA SER A 290 13.21 9.52 5.75
C SER A 290 13.18 10.90 5.07
N TYR A 291 12.08 11.20 4.40
CA TYR A 291 11.88 12.52 3.78
C TYR A 291 11.66 13.60 4.85
N ARG A 292 11.03 13.27 5.98
CA ARG A 292 10.81 14.18 7.11
C ARG A 292 12.12 14.68 7.69
N THR A 293 13.04 13.78 8.02
CA THR A 293 14.32 14.14 8.64
C THR A 293 15.44 14.40 7.64
N LYS A 294 15.20 14.10 6.37
CA LYS A 294 16.18 14.17 5.26
C LYS A 294 17.47 13.40 5.59
N ALA A 295 17.31 12.23 6.19
CA ALA A 295 18.39 11.36 6.64
C ALA A 295 18.03 9.88 6.51
N PHE A 296 19.03 8.99 6.57
CA PHE A 296 18.82 7.56 6.68
C PHE A 296 18.58 7.19 8.14
N GLU A 297 17.37 6.74 8.46
CA GLU A 297 16.95 6.33 9.79
C GLU A 297 17.02 4.81 9.97
N ASP A 298 17.38 4.38 11.17
CA ASP A 298 17.40 2.96 11.55
C ASP A 298 15.95 2.46 11.67
N THR A 299 15.63 1.40 10.95
CA THR A 299 14.30 0.79 11.02
C THR A 299 14.08 -0.07 12.24
N GLY A 300 15.15 -0.46 12.94
CA GLY A 300 15.13 -1.52 13.96
C GLY A 300 14.99 -2.93 13.38
N LEU A 301 14.89 -3.06 12.06
CA LEU A 301 14.67 -4.33 11.37
C LEU A 301 15.96 -4.86 10.74
N GLN A 302 16.18 -6.16 10.85
CA GLN A 302 17.25 -6.88 10.15
C GLN A 302 16.93 -7.06 8.64
N PHE A 303 15.64 -7.15 8.31
CA PHE A 303 15.15 -7.33 6.94
C PHE A 303 14.31 -6.13 6.49
N ALA A 304 14.79 -5.39 5.51
CA ALA A 304 14.04 -4.36 4.80
C ALA A 304 14.63 -4.19 3.39
N GLY A 305 13.80 -4.30 2.39
CA GLY A 305 14.19 -4.24 0.97
C GLY A 305 13.89 -2.88 0.35
N LEU A 306 13.01 -2.88 -0.63
CA LEU A 306 12.68 -1.76 -1.49
C LEU A 306 11.42 -1.02 -1.01
N ILE A 307 11.48 0.31 -0.96
CA ILE A 307 10.32 1.19 -0.92
C ILE A 307 10.28 1.97 -2.22
N MET A 308 9.23 1.80 -3.03
CA MET A 308 9.18 2.35 -4.38
C MET A 308 7.92 3.17 -4.62
N GLY A 309 8.09 4.45 -4.90
CA GLY A 309 7.01 5.38 -5.25
C GLY A 309 6.40 5.08 -6.62
N ASP A 310 5.20 5.60 -6.83
CA ASP A 310 4.38 5.35 -8.01
C ASP A 310 5.07 5.68 -9.34
N HIS A 311 4.63 5.00 -10.39
CA HIS A 311 5.09 5.21 -11.78
C HIS A 311 6.59 4.96 -12.02
N SER A 312 7.33 4.44 -11.04
CA SER A 312 8.76 4.18 -11.18
C SER A 312 9.04 2.84 -11.88
N LYS A 313 10.16 2.79 -12.58
CA LYS A 313 10.50 1.66 -13.45
C LYS A 313 11.97 1.28 -13.34
N THR A 314 12.23 -0.04 -13.42
CA THR A 314 13.60 -0.55 -13.55
C THR A 314 13.81 -1.20 -14.90
N ALA A 315 15.01 -1.11 -15.44
CA ALA A 315 15.43 -1.91 -16.59
C ALA A 315 15.58 -3.39 -16.21
N ILE A 316 15.78 -4.24 -17.21
CA ILE A 316 16.16 -5.64 -16.98
C ILE A 316 17.52 -5.73 -16.27
N ASN A 317 17.69 -6.78 -15.44
CA ASN A 317 18.90 -7.03 -14.64
C ASN A 317 19.25 -5.90 -13.63
N THR A 318 18.27 -5.09 -13.21
CA THR A 318 18.52 -4.05 -12.20
C THR A 318 18.78 -4.70 -10.83
N GLN A 319 19.86 -4.26 -10.17
CA GLN A 319 20.22 -4.71 -8.83
C GLN A 319 19.98 -3.58 -7.83
N LEU A 320 19.05 -3.77 -6.90
CA LEU A 320 18.73 -2.81 -5.85
C LEU A 320 19.32 -3.27 -4.52
N ASN A 321 19.94 -2.35 -3.81
CA ASN A 321 20.56 -2.65 -2.53
C ASN A 321 19.53 -2.72 -1.40
N THR A 322 19.93 -3.30 -0.27
CA THR A 322 19.14 -3.36 0.97
C THR A 322 18.75 -1.95 1.42
N GLY A 323 17.47 -1.72 1.66
CA GLY A 323 16.95 -0.43 2.12
C GLY A 323 16.96 0.67 1.04
N THR A 324 16.78 0.30 -0.22
CA THR A 324 16.63 1.28 -1.31
C THR A 324 15.26 1.96 -1.26
N VAL A 325 15.25 3.29 -1.34
CA VAL A 325 14.06 4.13 -1.45
C VAL A 325 14.07 4.82 -2.81
N VAL A 326 13.03 4.59 -3.59
CA VAL A 326 12.86 5.14 -4.95
C VAL A 326 11.68 6.11 -4.94
N GLY A 327 11.90 7.32 -5.41
CA GLY A 327 10.87 8.34 -5.57
C GLY A 327 9.86 8.02 -6.67
N VAL A 328 8.97 8.97 -6.94
CA VAL A 328 7.89 8.87 -7.95
C VAL A 328 8.47 9.10 -9.36
N ALA A 329 7.92 8.39 -10.36
CA ALA A 329 8.21 8.53 -11.79
C ALA A 329 9.70 8.37 -12.14
N SER A 330 10.47 7.62 -11.34
CA SER A 330 11.90 7.40 -11.55
C SER A 330 12.14 6.25 -12.55
N ASN A 331 13.14 6.39 -13.40
CA ASN A 331 13.55 5.37 -14.37
C ASN A 331 15.00 4.96 -14.10
N ILE A 332 15.19 3.71 -13.71
CA ILE A 332 16.48 3.15 -13.28
C ILE A 332 16.98 2.21 -14.37
N PHE A 333 18.01 2.61 -15.11
CA PHE A 333 18.50 1.84 -16.25
C PHE A 333 20.00 1.88 -16.46
N LYS A 334 20.75 2.66 -15.69
CA LYS A 334 22.21 2.68 -15.77
C LYS A 334 22.82 1.46 -15.10
N GLU A 335 23.97 1.05 -15.57
CA GLU A 335 24.73 -0.08 -15.03
C GLU A 335 25.24 0.19 -13.61
N GLY A 336 25.34 -0.85 -12.82
CA GLY A 336 25.87 -0.82 -11.46
C GLY A 336 24.79 -0.80 -10.38
N PHE A 337 25.22 -0.63 -9.14
CA PHE A 337 24.32 -0.50 -8.00
C PHE A 337 23.91 0.96 -7.83
N PRO A 338 22.63 1.30 -7.99
CA PRO A 338 22.15 2.63 -7.68
C PRO A 338 22.28 2.93 -6.18
N PRO A 339 22.33 4.22 -5.79
CA PRO A 339 22.34 4.59 -4.37
C PRO A 339 21.05 4.17 -3.67
N ASN A 340 21.10 4.11 -2.33
CA ASN A 340 19.92 3.74 -1.52
C ASN A 340 18.80 4.80 -1.54
N LEU A 341 19.06 6.02 -2.00
CA LEU A 341 18.06 7.03 -2.33
C LEU A 341 18.11 7.34 -3.81
N ILE A 342 17.01 7.12 -4.50
CA ILE A 342 16.79 7.52 -5.90
C ILE A 342 15.68 8.57 -5.88
N GLU A 343 16.00 9.78 -6.32
CA GLU A 343 15.12 10.94 -6.23
C GLU A 343 13.90 10.82 -7.18
N ASN A 344 12.87 11.61 -6.90
CA ASN A 344 11.70 11.72 -7.78
C ASN A 344 12.13 12.13 -9.19
N PHE A 345 11.48 11.57 -10.20
CA PHE A 345 11.77 11.87 -11.61
C PHE A 345 13.25 11.64 -12.00
N SER A 346 13.94 10.71 -11.37
CA SER A 346 15.29 10.33 -11.78
C SER A 346 15.29 9.69 -13.17
N TRP A 347 16.25 10.09 -14.04
CA TRP A 347 16.45 9.49 -15.36
C TRP A 347 17.83 8.84 -15.42
N GLY A 348 17.90 7.58 -15.02
CA GLY A 348 19.14 6.79 -14.92
C GLY A 348 19.24 6.04 -13.61
N GLY A 349 18.89 6.66 -12.47
CA GLY A 349 18.90 6.06 -11.14
C GLY A 349 20.06 6.48 -10.27
N PHE A 350 20.92 7.43 -10.71
CA PHE A 350 22.10 7.86 -9.96
C PHE A 350 22.03 9.35 -9.62
N LYS A 351 22.71 9.74 -8.53
CA LYS A 351 22.79 11.13 -8.12
C LYS A 351 23.51 11.97 -9.19
N GLY A 352 22.89 13.08 -9.55
CA GLY A 352 23.43 13.99 -10.59
C GLY A 352 23.04 13.59 -12.01
N ASP A 353 22.21 12.56 -12.19
CA ASP A 353 21.58 12.26 -13.47
C ASP A 353 20.59 13.37 -13.87
N GLU A 354 20.24 13.41 -15.17
CA GLU A 354 19.17 14.27 -15.64
C GLU A 354 17.84 13.92 -14.96
N ARG A 355 16.98 14.91 -14.77
CA ARG A 355 15.60 14.66 -14.35
C ARG A 355 14.75 14.21 -15.55
N PHE A 356 13.92 13.22 -15.33
CA PHE A 356 12.90 12.80 -16.29
C PHE A 356 11.92 13.95 -16.52
N LYS A 357 11.84 14.44 -17.75
CA LYS A 357 11.03 15.61 -18.09
C LYS A 357 9.57 15.39 -17.80
N LEU A 358 8.90 16.35 -17.19
CA LEU A 358 7.53 16.25 -16.71
C LEU A 358 6.53 15.91 -17.85
N ASP A 359 6.67 16.53 -19.04
CA ASP A 359 5.87 16.23 -20.22
C ASP A 359 6.01 14.76 -20.65
N LYS A 360 7.21 14.21 -20.57
CA LYS A 360 7.49 12.79 -20.86
C LYS A 360 6.93 11.86 -19.80
N ALA A 361 6.97 12.28 -18.52
CA ALA A 361 6.36 11.53 -17.44
C ALA A 361 4.84 11.42 -17.63
N TYR A 362 4.16 12.50 -18.04
CA TYR A 362 2.73 12.47 -18.40
C TYR A 362 2.46 11.53 -19.57
N ASP A 363 3.20 11.64 -20.67
CA ASP A 363 3.08 10.78 -21.86
C ASP A 363 3.16 9.29 -21.49
N VAL A 364 4.11 8.95 -20.62
CA VAL A 364 4.31 7.55 -20.19
C VAL A 364 3.19 7.10 -19.26
N ALA A 365 2.81 7.93 -18.29
CA ALA A 365 1.72 7.63 -17.37
C ALA A 365 0.41 7.38 -18.12
N GLU A 366 0.03 8.30 -19.04
CA GLU A 366 -1.18 8.17 -19.86
C GLU A 366 -1.22 6.86 -20.66
N LYS A 367 -0.11 6.51 -21.33
CA LYS A 367 -0.02 5.26 -22.11
C LYS A 367 -0.10 4.01 -21.25
N VAL A 368 0.53 4.03 -20.06
CA VAL A 368 0.50 2.90 -19.13
C VAL A 368 -0.90 2.71 -18.54
N MET A 369 -1.53 3.79 -18.09
CA MET A 369 -2.86 3.78 -17.48
C MET A 369 -3.95 3.41 -18.50
N ALA A 370 -3.85 3.92 -19.73
CA ALA A 370 -4.79 3.60 -20.82
C ALA A 370 -4.85 2.08 -21.14
N ARG A 371 -3.77 1.33 -20.95
CA ARG A 371 -3.77 -0.15 -21.09
C ARG A 371 -4.69 -0.85 -20.10
N ARG A 372 -5.01 -0.19 -19.01
CA ARG A 372 -5.97 -0.64 -17.98
C ARG A 372 -7.29 0.11 -18.04
N LYS A 373 -7.51 0.91 -19.09
CA LYS A 373 -8.71 1.75 -19.30
C LYS A 373 -8.92 2.78 -18.18
N VAL A 374 -7.82 3.21 -17.54
CA VAL A 374 -7.81 4.27 -16.53
C VAL A 374 -7.26 5.53 -17.18
N PRO A 375 -8.00 6.66 -17.18
CA PRO A 375 -7.49 7.91 -17.72
C PRO A 375 -6.47 8.55 -16.75
N LEU A 376 -5.47 9.23 -17.31
CA LEU A 376 -4.64 10.16 -16.53
C LEU A 376 -5.43 11.48 -16.40
N THR A 377 -5.88 11.80 -15.18
CA THR A 377 -6.70 12.98 -14.92
C THR A 377 -5.86 14.26 -14.83
N GLU A 378 -6.51 15.43 -14.91
CA GLU A 378 -5.81 16.71 -14.67
C GLU A 378 -5.35 16.83 -13.20
N GLN A 379 -6.07 16.19 -12.26
CA GLN A 379 -5.62 16.09 -10.86
C GLN A 379 -4.32 15.28 -10.75
N ASP A 380 -4.20 14.13 -11.44
CA ASP A 380 -2.96 13.36 -11.48
C ASP A 380 -1.79 14.19 -12.03
N LYS A 381 -2.02 14.95 -13.09
CA LYS A 381 -1.02 15.85 -13.68
C LYS A 381 -0.62 16.97 -12.71
N ALA A 382 -1.58 17.55 -12.00
CA ALA A 382 -1.31 18.58 -11.00
C ALA A 382 -0.47 18.04 -9.82
N ILE A 383 -0.78 16.82 -9.35
CA ILE A 383 0.00 16.12 -8.33
C ILE A 383 1.43 15.88 -8.83
N PHE A 384 1.62 15.34 -10.03
CA PHE A 384 2.95 15.15 -10.62
C PHE A 384 3.74 16.46 -10.72
N LYS A 385 3.06 17.54 -11.17
CA LYS A 385 3.68 18.86 -11.28
C LYS A 385 4.13 19.37 -9.92
N TYR A 386 3.27 19.27 -8.91
CA TYR A 386 3.61 19.66 -7.54
C TYR A 386 4.85 18.92 -7.02
N ILE A 387 4.88 17.58 -7.16
CA ILE A 387 6.04 16.77 -6.75
C ILE A 387 7.29 17.17 -7.54
N PHE A 388 7.15 17.41 -8.85
CA PHE A 388 8.28 17.81 -9.70
C PHE A 388 8.87 19.16 -9.32
N ASP A 389 8.03 20.13 -8.94
CA ASP A 389 8.46 21.48 -8.63
C ASP A 389 8.99 21.62 -7.18
N THR A 390 8.51 20.78 -6.25
CA THR A 390 8.79 20.92 -4.81
C THR A 390 9.88 19.99 -4.32
N TYR A 391 9.98 18.78 -4.89
CA TYR A 391 10.88 17.72 -4.47
C TYR A 391 11.77 17.26 -5.63
#